data_85a9ced43473f2182ea67dbffb8a6333
#
_entry.id   85a9ced43473f2182ea67dbffb8a6333
#
_cell.length_a   1.000
_cell.length_b   1.000
_cell.length_c   1.000
_cell.angle_alpha   90.00
_cell.angle_beta   90.00
_cell.angle_gamma   90.00
#
_symmetry.space_group_name_H-M   'P 1'
#
loop_
_entity.id
_entity.type
_entity.pdbx_description
1 polymer ?
#
loop_
_entity_poly.entity_id
_entity_poly.type
_entity_poly.pdbx_seq_one_letter_code
_entity_poly.pdbx_strand_id
1 'polypeptide(L)'
;MGSAISGDGKELYVSTGRGNAVAVVDTEKNELTEKIPVGNRAWGIALSPDGSKLYTANGASDDVSVVDLKTRKELKRIKVGSGPWGIAIVSAAK
;
A
#
# COMPACT_ATOMS: atom_id res chain seq x y z
N MET A 1 -1.60 6.17 9.85
CA MET A 1 -1.60 5.95 8.39
C MET A 1 -0.18 5.90 7.87
N GLY A 2 0.04 5.20 6.79
CA GLY A 2 1.37 5.01 6.26
C GLY A 2 1.55 5.63 4.90
N SER A 3 2.79 5.77 4.49
CA SER A 3 3.14 6.24 3.17
C SER A 3 4.39 5.53 2.67
N ALA A 4 4.54 5.46 1.36
CA ALA A 4 5.72 4.92 0.71
C ALA A 4 5.95 5.68 -0.58
N ILE A 5 7.21 5.79 -0.99
CA ILE A 5 7.55 6.52 -2.20
C ILE A 5 8.20 5.55 -3.19
N SER A 6 7.87 5.71 -4.48
CA SER A 6 8.46 4.86 -5.52
C SER A 6 9.97 5.08 -5.61
N GLY A 7 10.70 4.10 -6.15
CA GLY A 7 12.15 4.16 -6.23
C GLY A 7 12.68 5.35 -7.01
N ASP A 8 11.93 5.82 -8.01
CA ASP A 8 12.30 6.99 -8.79
C ASP A 8 11.81 8.31 -8.18
N GLY A 9 11.09 8.25 -7.06
CA GLY A 9 10.59 9.42 -6.37
C GLY A 9 9.40 10.10 -7.02
N LYS A 10 8.85 9.54 -8.07
CA LYS A 10 7.78 10.20 -8.84
C LYS A 10 6.38 9.94 -8.33
N GLU A 11 6.18 8.88 -7.57
CA GLU A 11 4.87 8.55 -7.01
C GLU A 11 4.96 8.33 -5.51
N LEU A 12 4.00 8.89 -4.80
CA LEU A 12 3.84 8.69 -3.37
C LEU A 12 2.56 7.92 -3.14
N TYR A 13 2.63 6.87 -2.35
CA TYR A 13 1.48 6.04 -2.00
C TYR A 13 1.10 6.31 -0.55
N VAL A 14 -0.15 6.64 -0.32
CA VAL A 14 -0.63 6.98 1.02
C VAL A 14 -1.84 6.13 1.36
N SER A 15 -1.78 5.42 2.49
CA SER A 15 -2.96 4.70 2.97
C SER A 15 -3.95 5.71 3.53
N THR A 16 -5.21 5.59 3.12
CA THR A 16 -6.21 6.60 3.47
C THR A 16 -7.03 6.26 4.72
N GLY A 17 -6.75 5.13 5.35
CA GLY A 17 -7.49 4.74 6.54
C GLY A 17 -8.96 4.49 6.23
N ARG A 18 -9.81 5.41 6.64
CA ARG A 18 -11.26 5.26 6.45
C ARG A 18 -11.68 5.22 4.99
N GLY A 19 -10.84 5.70 4.08
CA GLY A 19 -11.14 5.66 2.67
C GLY A 19 -11.02 4.29 2.05
N ASN A 20 -10.43 3.33 2.78
CA ASN A 20 -10.27 1.95 2.31
C ASN A 20 -9.56 1.87 0.97
N ALA A 21 -8.56 2.72 0.80
CA ALA A 21 -7.85 2.82 -0.47
C ALA A 21 -6.42 3.31 -0.25
N VAL A 22 -5.62 3.16 -1.28
CA VAL A 22 -4.30 3.78 -1.36
C VAL A 22 -4.40 4.93 -2.34
N ALA A 23 -4.08 6.12 -1.90
CA ALA A 23 -4.02 7.29 -2.77
C ALA A 23 -2.66 7.33 -3.47
N VAL A 24 -2.64 7.55 -4.76
CA VAL A 24 -1.42 7.69 -5.54
C VAL A 24 -1.28 9.16 -5.91
N VAL A 25 -0.16 9.74 -5.50
CA VAL A 25 0.12 11.16 -5.74
C VAL A 25 1.32 11.29 -6.66
N ASP A 26 1.17 12.10 -7.70
CA ASP A 26 2.28 12.47 -8.57
C ASP A 26 3.09 13.56 -7.86
N THR A 27 4.33 13.24 -7.50
CA THR A 27 5.15 14.16 -6.70
C THR A 27 5.66 15.34 -7.49
N GLU A 28 5.74 15.23 -8.82
CA GLU A 28 6.18 16.35 -9.65
C GLU A 28 5.09 17.39 -9.81
N LYS A 29 3.85 16.94 -9.95
CA LYS A 29 2.69 17.82 -10.12
C LYS A 29 1.97 18.14 -8.83
N ASN A 30 2.29 17.41 -7.75
CA ASN A 30 1.60 17.51 -6.46
C ASN A 30 0.11 17.25 -6.61
N GLU A 31 -0.24 16.23 -7.39
CA GLU A 31 -1.64 15.91 -7.68
C GLU A 31 -1.96 14.47 -7.34
N LEU A 32 -3.16 14.27 -6.81
CA LEU A 32 -3.72 12.94 -6.63
C LEU A 32 -4.10 12.41 -8.02
N THR A 33 -3.49 11.30 -8.44
CA THR A 33 -3.74 10.76 -9.76
C THR A 33 -4.77 9.63 -9.74
N GLU A 34 -4.79 8.83 -8.68
CA GLU A 34 -5.77 7.74 -8.58
C GLU A 34 -5.86 7.21 -7.16
N LYS A 35 -6.87 6.39 -6.91
CA LYS A 35 -7.05 5.66 -5.68
C LYS A 35 -7.18 4.19 -5.99
N ILE A 36 -6.45 3.35 -5.25
CA ILE A 36 -6.49 1.91 -5.44
C ILE A 36 -7.27 1.31 -4.28
N PRO A 37 -8.42 0.69 -4.51
CA PRO A 37 -9.19 0.07 -3.43
C PRO A 37 -8.43 -1.07 -2.77
N VAL A 38 -8.49 -1.12 -1.46
CA VAL A 38 -7.86 -2.19 -0.66
C VAL A 38 -8.81 -2.58 0.46
N GLY A 39 -8.31 -3.30 1.46
CA GLY A 39 -9.13 -3.69 2.59
C GLY A 39 -9.49 -2.54 3.51
N ASN A 40 -10.25 -2.85 4.55
CA ASN A 40 -10.81 -1.82 5.43
C ASN A 40 -9.77 -1.22 6.36
N ARG A 41 -9.73 0.09 6.41
CA ARG A 41 -8.83 0.86 7.26
C ARG A 41 -7.36 0.48 7.05
N ALA A 42 -6.88 0.77 5.85
CA ALA A 42 -5.46 0.59 5.54
C ALA A 42 -4.63 1.55 6.38
N TRP A 43 -3.85 1.01 7.32
CA TRP A 43 -3.03 1.78 8.24
C TRP A 43 -1.58 1.82 7.83
N GLY A 44 -1.01 0.66 7.57
CA GLY A 44 0.39 0.54 7.20
C GLY A 44 0.53 0.22 5.73
N ILE A 45 1.65 0.58 5.17
CA ILE A 45 1.90 0.41 3.75
C ILE A 45 3.39 0.15 3.53
N ALA A 46 3.72 -0.74 2.61
CA ALA A 46 5.11 -1.02 2.26
C ALA A 46 5.21 -1.43 0.81
N LEU A 47 6.31 -1.10 0.18
CA LEU A 47 6.62 -1.50 -1.19
C LEU A 47 7.51 -2.74 -1.20
N SER A 48 7.34 -3.59 -2.21
CA SER A 48 8.30 -4.65 -2.45
C SER A 48 9.64 -4.04 -2.86
N PRO A 49 10.76 -4.77 -2.65
CA PRO A 49 12.09 -4.22 -2.97
C PRO A 49 12.24 -3.79 -4.43
N ASP A 50 11.58 -4.47 -5.35
CA ASP A 50 11.65 -4.13 -6.78
C ASP A 50 10.62 -3.07 -7.19
N GLY A 51 9.78 -2.61 -6.26
CA GLY A 51 8.79 -1.59 -6.55
C GLY A 51 7.57 -2.06 -7.31
N SER A 52 7.42 -3.36 -7.57
CA SER A 52 6.31 -3.86 -8.37
C SER A 52 5.03 -4.08 -7.60
N LYS A 53 5.13 -4.28 -6.29
CA LYS A 53 3.97 -4.58 -5.45
C LYS A 53 3.91 -3.68 -4.23
N LEU A 54 2.70 -3.41 -3.81
CA LEU A 54 2.42 -2.62 -2.63
C LEU A 54 1.60 -3.48 -1.68
N TYR A 55 1.91 -3.41 -0.40
CA TYR A 55 1.22 -4.17 0.63
C TYR A 55 0.58 -3.21 1.62
N THR A 56 -0.67 -3.43 1.97
CA THR A 56 -1.34 -2.62 2.97
C THR A 56 -1.80 -3.47 4.14
N ALA A 57 -1.58 -2.99 5.36
CA ALA A 57 -2.10 -3.62 6.56
C ALA A 57 -3.48 -3.04 6.84
N ASN A 58 -4.52 -3.86 6.71
CA ASN A 58 -5.91 -3.43 6.81
C ASN A 58 -6.44 -3.73 8.21
N GLY A 59 -6.37 -2.73 9.10
CA GLY A 59 -6.67 -2.93 10.51
C GLY A 59 -8.08 -3.39 10.80
N ALA A 60 -9.08 -2.91 10.07
CA ALA A 60 -10.46 -3.26 10.33
C ALA A 60 -10.90 -4.59 9.73
N SER A 61 -10.22 -5.06 8.69
CA SER A 61 -10.55 -6.35 8.07
C SER A 61 -9.58 -7.47 8.42
N ASP A 62 -8.57 -7.18 9.26
CA ASP A 62 -7.61 -8.17 9.76
C ASP A 62 -6.86 -8.90 8.65
N ASP A 63 -6.49 -8.17 7.61
CA ASP A 63 -5.79 -8.76 6.50
C ASP A 63 -4.77 -7.80 5.90
N VAL A 64 -4.01 -8.31 4.94
CA VAL A 64 -3.05 -7.55 4.17
C VAL A 64 -3.47 -7.62 2.71
N SER A 65 -3.60 -6.48 2.07
CA SER A 65 -3.85 -6.44 0.63
C SER A 65 -2.52 -6.45 -0.12
N VAL A 66 -2.46 -7.24 -1.17
CA VAL A 66 -1.33 -7.26 -2.09
C VAL A 66 -1.78 -6.60 -3.38
N VAL A 67 -1.13 -5.50 -3.73
CA VAL A 67 -1.51 -4.69 -4.88
C VAL A 67 -0.43 -4.78 -5.96
N ASP A 68 -0.85 -5.02 -7.19
CA ASP A 68 0.03 -4.96 -8.35
C ASP A 68 0.08 -3.51 -8.82
N LEU A 69 1.24 -2.88 -8.72
CA LEU A 69 1.37 -1.47 -9.11
C LEU A 69 1.38 -1.27 -10.62
N LYS A 70 1.65 -2.31 -11.38
CA LYS A 70 1.60 -2.20 -12.84
C LYS A 70 0.15 -2.08 -13.32
N THR A 71 -0.75 -2.88 -12.76
CA THR A 71 -2.16 -2.86 -13.13
C THR A 71 -3.01 -1.98 -12.24
N ARG A 72 -2.45 -1.54 -11.10
CA ARG A 72 -3.15 -0.73 -10.10
C ARG A 72 -4.35 -1.45 -9.51
N LYS A 73 -4.22 -2.75 -9.29
CA LYS A 73 -5.30 -3.58 -8.77
C LYS A 73 -4.84 -4.44 -7.63
N GLU A 74 -5.75 -4.68 -6.68
CA GLU A 74 -5.53 -5.62 -5.60
C GLU A 74 -5.52 -7.04 -6.19
N LEU A 75 -4.43 -7.77 -5.95
CA LEU A 75 -4.31 -9.14 -6.42
C LEU A 75 -4.97 -10.12 -5.47
N LYS A 76 -4.80 -9.92 -4.18
CA LYS A 76 -5.34 -10.82 -3.16
C LYS A 76 -5.27 -10.18 -1.79
N ARG A 77 -5.96 -10.81 -0.83
CA ARG A 77 -5.89 -10.45 0.58
C ARG A 77 -5.46 -11.65 1.38
N ILE A 78 -4.61 -11.43 2.35
CA ILE A 78 -4.07 -12.48 3.19
C ILE A 78 -4.52 -12.21 4.61
N LYS A 79 -5.29 -13.12 5.19
CA LYS A 79 -5.69 -13.01 6.60
C LYS A 79 -4.47 -13.15 7.48
N VAL A 80 -4.35 -12.26 8.46
CA VAL A 80 -3.16 -12.30 9.33
C VAL A 80 -3.58 -12.33 10.78
N GLY A 81 -4.14 -11.74 11.46
CA GLY A 81 -4.53 -11.75 12.86
C GLY A 81 -5.33 -10.49 13.16
N SER A 82 -5.66 -10.30 14.39
CA SER A 82 -6.48 -9.16 14.78
C SER A 82 -5.72 -7.85 14.68
N GLY A 83 -6.29 -6.88 13.95
CA GLY A 83 -5.84 -5.52 13.96
C GLY A 83 -4.41 -5.26 13.51
N PRO A 84 -4.01 -5.68 12.28
CA PRO A 84 -2.67 -5.34 11.81
C PRO A 84 -2.52 -3.82 11.67
N TRP A 85 -1.48 -3.27 12.28
CA TRP A 85 -1.26 -1.82 12.29
C TRP A 85 -0.19 -1.36 11.32
N GLY A 86 0.80 -2.19 11.11
CA GLY A 86 1.91 -1.82 10.25
C GLY A 86 2.45 -3.01 9.50
N ILE A 87 3.26 -2.72 8.52
CA ILE A 87 3.87 -3.75 7.69
C ILE A 87 5.25 -3.26 7.26
N ALA A 88 6.20 -4.18 7.22
CA ALA A 88 7.53 -3.89 6.75
C ALA A 88 8.01 -5.03 5.88
N ILE A 89 8.71 -4.71 4.83
CA ILE A 89 9.29 -5.68 3.93
C ILE A 89 10.79 -5.53 3.97
N VAL A 90 11.45 -6.63 4.26
CA VAL A 90 12.91 -6.66 4.32
C VAL A 90 13.42 -7.48 3.16
N SER A 91 14.32 -6.91 2.38
CA SER A 91 14.97 -7.65 1.30
C SER A 91 15.77 -8.80 1.90
N ALA A 92 15.52 -10.01 1.40
CA ALA A 92 16.29 -11.14 1.85
C ALA A 92 17.74 -10.99 1.39
N ALA A 93 18.66 -11.02 2.35
CA ALA A 93 20.08 -11.03 2.01
C ALA A 93 20.43 -12.41 1.46
N LYS A 94 21.10 -12.44 0.37
CA LYS A 94 21.50 -13.69 -0.26
C LYS A 94 22.97 -13.89 -0.20
#